data_7fa5cdba7d587fee8806a5be7a27a0ea
#
_entry.id   7fa5cdba7d587fee8806a5be7a27a0ea
#
_cell.length_a   1.000
_cell.length_b   1.000
_cell.length_c   1.000
_cell.angle_alpha   90.00
_cell.angle_beta   90.00
_cell.angle_gamma   90.00
#
_symmetry.space_group_name_H-M   'P 1'
#
loop_
_entity.id
_entity.type
_entity.pdbx_description
1 polymer ?
#
loop_
_entity_poly.entity_id
_entity_poly.type
_entity_poly.pdbx_seq_one_letter_code
_entity_poly.pdbx_strand_id
1 'polypeptide(L)'
;QNAYDNETVLDTVLLGHKRLMEVQKEKDALYMKPDFSEEDGIRAGELETEFAELGGWEAEAEAKQLLQSLGIEEESFYKLMKDIDPKIKVKILLAQALFGNPDILVLDEPTNNLDFKTVRWLEEFLLNFENCVIIVSHNRHFLNKVCTHICDVDYGKINMFIGNYDFWYESSQLILRQMKDQNKKAEQRAKELKEFIARFSANASKSKQATSRKRELEKLTIEDIKPSSRKYPYINFESVSYTHL
;
A
#
# COMPACT_ATOMS: atom_id res chain seq x y z
N GLN A 1 4.10 19.15 -0.60
CA GLN A 1 4.30 19.61 -2.00
C GLN A 1 5.26 20.79 -2.12
N ASN A 2 5.42 21.63 -1.09
CA ASN A 2 6.23 22.85 -1.16
C ASN A 2 7.64 22.70 -0.58
N ALA A 3 8.03 21.50 -0.17
CA ALA A 3 9.34 21.22 0.44
C ALA A 3 10.51 21.44 -0.52
N TYR A 4 10.27 21.34 -1.82
CA TYR A 4 11.28 21.42 -2.87
C TYR A 4 11.13 22.66 -3.79
N ASP A 5 10.36 23.65 -3.40
CA ASP A 5 10.02 24.80 -4.25
C ASP A 5 11.25 25.58 -4.76
N ASN A 6 12.36 25.54 -4.03
CA ASN A 6 13.61 26.21 -4.39
C ASN A 6 14.62 25.32 -5.14
N GLU A 7 14.31 24.03 -5.29
CA GLU A 7 15.14 23.08 -6.04
C GLU A 7 14.73 23.05 -7.51
N THR A 8 15.64 22.65 -8.38
CA THR A 8 15.28 22.35 -9.76
C THR A 8 14.53 21.03 -9.84
N VAL A 9 13.85 20.79 -10.96
CA VAL A 9 13.17 19.51 -11.22
C VAL A 9 14.17 18.36 -11.13
N LEU A 10 15.33 18.50 -11.76
CA LEU A 10 16.37 17.48 -11.79
C LEU A 10 16.96 17.23 -10.39
N ASP A 11 17.33 18.30 -9.66
CA ASP A 11 17.85 18.19 -8.30
C ASP A 11 16.84 17.53 -7.37
N THR A 12 15.53 17.84 -7.54
CA THR A 12 14.47 17.20 -6.77
C THR A 12 14.48 15.68 -6.95
N VAL A 13 14.67 15.18 -8.17
CA VAL A 13 14.76 13.73 -8.41
C VAL A 13 16.00 13.13 -7.77
N LEU A 14 17.16 13.76 -7.95
CA LEU A 14 18.43 13.32 -7.36
C LEU A 14 18.38 13.23 -5.83
N LEU A 15 17.64 14.12 -5.15
CA LEU A 15 17.39 14.07 -3.70
C LEU A 15 16.67 12.79 -3.25
N GLY A 16 16.10 11.98 -4.17
CA GLY A 16 15.56 10.65 -3.87
C GLY A 16 16.61 9.69 -3.32
N HIS A 17 17.85 9.78 -3.80
CA HIS A 17 18.97 8.98 -3.30
C HIS A 17 19.79 9.75 -2.27
N LYS A 18 19.31 9.80 -1.02
CA LYS A 18 19.90 10.62 0.04
C LYS A 18 21.39 10.38 0.26
N ARG A 19 21.80 9.10 0.29
CA ARG A 19 23.21 8.75 0.55
C ARG A 19 24.14 9.26 -0.56
N LEU A 20 23.71 9.13 -1.81
CA LEU A 20 24.47 9.67 -2.95
C LEU A 20 24.67 11.18 -2.82
N MET A 21 23.61 11.92 -2.48
CA MET A 21 23.66 13.37 -2.33
C MET A 21 24.52 13.82 -1.13
N GLU A 22 24.54 13.05 -0.04
CA GLU A 22 25.41 13.28 1.10
C GLU A 22 26.88 13.10 0.70
N VAL A 23 27.21 11.99 0.02
CA VAL A 23 28.56 11.70 -0.47
C VAL A 23 29.04 12.77 -1.43
N GLN A 24 28.20 13.16 -2.38
CA GLN A 24 28.53 14.23 -3.34
C GLN A 24 28.84 15.55 -2.60
N LYS A 25 27.97 15.94 -1.67
CA LYS A 25 28.14 17.19 -0.90
C LYS A 25 29.41 17.17 -0.03
N GLU A 26 29.72 16.04 0.61
CA GLU A 26 30.92 15.87 1.42
C GLU A 26 32.16 15.96 0.53
N LYS A 27 32.16 15.29 -0.62
CA LYS A 27 33.21 15.31 -1.62
C LYS A 27 33.47 16.73 -2.13
N ASP A 28 32.40 17.45 -2.55
CA ASP A 28 32.54 18.82 -3.04
C ASP A 28 33.06 19.77 -1.96
N ALA A 29 32.60 19.62 -0.72
CA ALA A 29 33.08 20.40 0.42
C ALA A 29 34.57 20.15 0.72
N LEU A 30 35.06 18.90 0.57
CA LEU A 30 36.46 18.55 0.74
C LEU A 30 37.36 19.21 -0.31
N TYR A 31 36.96 19.15 -1.59
CA TYR A 31 37.68 19.75 -2.69
C TYR A 31 37.71 21.30 -2.66
N MET A 32 36.75 21.92 -1.97
CA MET A 32 36.70 23.38 -1.78
C MET A 32 37.56 23.87 -0.61
N LYS A 33 38.16 22.99 0.20
CA LYS A 33 39.00 23.41 1.32
C LYS A 33 40.27 24.10 0.81
N PRO A 34 40.63 25.29 1.34
CA PRO A 34 41.87 25.96 0.96
C PRO A 34 43.12 25.24 1.47
N ASP A 35 43.03 24.54 2.61
CA ASP A 35 44.11 23.77 3.24
C ASP A 35 43.79 22.26 3.11
N PHE A 36 44.03 21.71 1.91
CA PHE A 36 43.80 20.28 1.62
C PHE A 36 44.97 19.45 2.22
N SER A 37 44.67 18.64 3.23
CA SER A 37 45.61 17.79 3.93
C SER A 37 45.77 16.41 3.30
N GLU A 38 46.76 15.62 3.71
CA GLU A 38 46.95 14.23 3.30
C GLU A 38 45.76 13.37 3.77
N GLU A 39 45.19 13.63 4.97
CA GLU A 39 44.01 12.97 5.49
C GLU A 39 42.76 13.28 4.64
N ASP A 40 42.59 14.53 4.18
CA ASP A 40 41.56 14.93 3.25
C ASP A 40 41.67 14.19 1.92
N GLY A 41 42.93 13.92 1.46
CA GLY A 41 43.19 13.14 0.24
C GLY A 41 42.71 11.68 0.37
N ILE A 42 42.98 11.03 1.50
CA ILE A 42 42.52 9.67 1.78
C ILE A 42 40.98 9.65 1.82
N ARG A 43 40.37 10.58 2.56
CA ARG A 43 38.90 10.68 2.66
C ARG A 43 38.26 10.97 1.31
N ALA A 44 38.82 11.82 0.48
CA ALA A 44 38.33 12.08 -0.88
C ALA A 44 38.35 10.80 -1.73
N GLY A 45 39.42 9.98 -1.63
CA GLY A 45 39.51 8.69 -2.33
C GLY A 45 38.43 7.68 -1.89
N GLU A 46 38.13 7.63 -0.58
CA GLU A 46 37.02 6.81 -0.07
C GLU A 46 35.67 7.27 -0.62
N LEU A 47 35.42 8.59 -0.59
CA LEU A 47 34.19 9.18 -1.10
C LEU A 47 34.02 9.01 -2.61
N GLU A 48 35.12 9.10 -3.40
CA GLU A 48 35.08 8.81 -4.84
C GLU A 48 34.71 7.35 -5.11
N THR A 49 35.26 6.43 -4.32
CA THR A 49 34.89 5.00 -4.44
C THR A 49 33.44 4.77 -4.09
N GLU A 50 32.96 5.30 -2.96
CA GLU A 50 31.56 5.19 -2.55
C GLU A 50 30.62 5.85 -3.57
N PHE A 51 30.99 7.02 -4.10
CA PHE A 51 30.21 7.72 -5.13
C PHE A 51 30.05 6.89 -6.40
N ALA A 52 31.14 6.22 -6.83
CA ALA A 52 31.10 5.33 -7.98
C ALA A 52 30.25 4.08 -7.72
N GLU A 53 30.35 3.46 -6.52
CA GLU A 53 29.54 2.30 -6.12
C GLU A 53 28.05 2.62 -6.06
N LEU A 54 27.69 3.86 -5.70
CA LEU A 54 26.33 4.36 -5.67
C LEU A 54 25.80 4.80 -7.05
N GLY A 55 26.56 4.60 -8.13
CA GLY A 55 26.19 5.01 -9.48
C GLY A 55 26.20 6.52 -9.70
N GLY A 56 26.99 7.26 -8.94
CA GLY A 56 26.97 8.73 -8.94
C GLY A 56 27.29 9.36 -10.30
N TRP A 57 28.12 8.71 -11.11
CA TRP A 57 28.47 9.21 -12.44
C TRP A 57 27.31 9.13 -13.44
N GLU A 58 26.42 8.14 -13.32
CA GLU A 58 25.27 7.90 -14.15
C GLU A 58 23.98 8.52 -13.59
N ALA A 59 24.00 8.97 -12.33
CA ALA A 59 22.83 9.42 -11.59
C ALA A 59 22.02 10.53 -12.31
N GLU A 60 22.71 11.51 -12.89
CA GLU A 60 22.04 12.58 -13.64
C GLU A 60 21.38 12.07 -14.92
N ALA A 61 22.04 11.16 -15.63
CA ALA A 61 21.49 10.56 -16.86
C ALA A 61 20.28 9.68 -16.54
N GLU A 62 20.33 8.89 -15.47
CA GLU A 62 19.22 8.06 -15.01
C GLU A 62 18.03 8.92 -14.55
N ALA A 63 18.27 9.99 -13.80
CA ALA A 63 17.24 10.92 -13.38
C ALA A 63 16.54 11.58 -14.59
N LYS A 64 17.29 12.00 -15.59
CA LYS A 64 16.76 12.56 -16.85
C LYS A 64 15.93 11.53 -17.62
N GLN A 65 16.42 10.30 -17.75
CA GLN A 65 15.71 9.22 -18.41
C GLN A 65 14.38 8.89 -17.70
N LEU A 66 14.39 8.91 -16.38
CA LEU A 66 13.19 8.67 -15.56
C LEU A 66 12.15 9.79 -15.77
N LEU A 67 12.58 11.05 -15.77
CA LEU A 67 11.72 12.21 -16.04
C LEU A 67 11.10 12.14 -17.44
N GLN A 68 11.91 11.82 -18.47
CA GLN A 68 11.43 11.64 -19.85
C GLN A 68 10.41 10.51 -19.97
N SER A 69 10.64 9.39 -19.28
CA SER A 69 9.72 8.25 -19.23
C SER A 69 8.35 8.61 -18.64
N LEU A 70 8.32 9.56 -17.71
CA LEU A 70 7.10 10.13 -17.13
C LEU A 70 6.48 11.25 -17.99
N GLY A 71 7.06 11.52 -19.16
CA GLY A 71 6.58 12.52 -20.12
C GLY A 71 6.88 13.96 -19.72
N ILE A 72 7.98 14.19 -18.99
CA ILE A 72 8.46 15.53 -18.65
C ILE A 72 9.50 15.94 -19.66
N GLU A 73 9.32 17.11 -20.26
CA GLU A 73 10.19 17.65 -21.31
C GLU A 73 11.50 18.18 -20.73
N GLU A 74 12.60 18.03 -21.48
CA GLU A 74 13.95 18.44 -21.05
C GLU A 74 14.06 19.91 -20.68
N GLU A 75 13.29 20.78 -21.34
CA GLU A 75 13.23 22.21 -21.05
C GLU A 75 12.77 22.51 -19.61
N SER A 76 12.11 21.55 -18.97
CA SER A 76 11.61 21.69 -17.61
C SER A 76 12.60 21.22 -16.54
N PHE A 77 13.66 20.49 -16.89
CA PHE A 77 14.58 19.88 -15.93
C PHE A 77 15.31 20.88 -15.04
N TYR A 78 15.62 22.04 -15.59
CA TYR A 78 16.34 23.10 -14.88
C TYR A 78 15.44 24.21 -14.36
N LYS A 79 14.09 24.09 -14.50
CA LYS A 79 13.12 25.00 -13.89
C LYS A 79 12.99 24.69 -12.41
N LEU A 80 12.69 25.74 -11.63
CA LEU A 80 12.42 25.56 -10.19
C LEU A 80 11.06 24.89 -10.00
N MET A 81 10.98 24.02 -8.99
CA MET A 81 9.73 23.32 -8.66
C MET A 81 8.56 24.26 -8.42
N LYS A 82 8.77 25.46 -7.86
CA LYS A 82 7.70 26.45 -7.65
C LYS A 82 7.01 26.88 -8.95
N ASP A 83 7.75 26.87 -10.07
CA ASP A 83 7.27 27.34 -11.39
C ASP A 83 6.62 26.22 -12.21
N ILE A 84 6.56 24.99 -11.68
CA ILE A 84 6.02 23.80 -12.34
C ILE A 84 4.53 23.63 -12.00
N ASP A 85 3.75 23.22 -13.01
CA ASP A 85 2.34 22.87 -12.83
C ASP A 85 2.14 21.78 -11.74
N PRO A 86 1.16 21.91 -10.84
CA PRO A 86 0.91 20.95 -9.77
C PRO A 86 0.73 19.49 -10.24
N LYS A 87 0.18 19.28 -11.44
CA LYS A 87 0.02 17.92 -12.01
C LYS A 87 1.36 17.33 -12.41
N ILE A 88 2.26 18.16 -12.94
CA ILE A 88 3.62 17.73 -13.29
C ILE A 88 4.46 17.51 -12.04
N LYS A 89 4.29 18.34 -10.98
CA LYS A 89 4.95 18.12 -9.69
C LYS A 89 4.72 16.73 -9.12
N VAL A 90 3.51 16.18 -9.27
CA VAL A 90 3.21 14.82 -8.80
C VAL A 90 4.07 13.79 -9.53
N LYS A 91 4.27 13.93 -10.84
CA LYS A 91 5.13 13.03 -11.63
C LYS A 91 6.60 13.16 -11.23
N ILE A 92 7.06 14.38 -10.93
CA ILE A 92 8.44 14.63 -10.49
C ILE A 92 8.68 13.99 -9.10
N LEU A 93 7.74 14.14 -8.17
CA LEU A 93 7.83 13.51 -6.85
C LEU A 93 7.75 11.98 -6.94
N LEU A 94 7.02 11.46 -7.91
CA LEU A 94 7.02 10.03 -8.21
C LEU A 94 8.40 9.60 -8.73
N ALA A 95 8.99 10.34 -9.68
CA ALA A 95 10.35 10.09 -10.14
C ALA A 95 11.36 10.09 -8.98
N GLN A 96 11.27 11.08 -8.09
CA GLN A 96 12.10 11.15 -6.88
C GLN A 96 11.99 9.89 -6.01
N ALA A 97 10.77 9.38 -5.81
CA ALA A 97 10.56 8.18 -4.99
C ALA A 97 11.08 6.89 -5.65
N LEU A 98 11.12 6.85 -6.98
CA LEU A 98 11.58 5.69 -7.76
C LEU A 98 13.09 5.72 -8.04
N PHE A 99 13.72 6.90 -7.90
CA PHE A 99 15.12 7.09 -8.21
C PHE A 99 16.05 6.38 -7.21
N GLY A 100 17.15 5.82 -7.70
CA GLY A 100 18.16 5.16 -6.87
C GLY A 100 17.78 3.76 -6.39
N ASN A 101 16.77 3.12 -7.00
CA ASN A 101 16.36 1.74 -6.73
C ASN A 101 16.22 1.41 -5.21
N PRO A 102 15.31 2.07 -4.48
CA PRO A 102 15.21 1.94 -3.03
C PRO A 102 14.86 0.50 -2.62
N ASP A 103 15.39 0.02 -1.49
CA ASP A 103 15.08 -1.31 -0.94
C ASP A 103 13.60 -1.47 -0.60
N ILE A 104 12.95 -0.39 -0.16
CA ILE A 104 11.53 -0.35 0.19
C ILE A 104 10.90 0.88 -0.45
N LEU A 105 9.93 0.66 -1.30
CA LEU A 105 9.14 1.70 -1.95
C LEU A 105 7.72 1.72 -1.35
N VAL A 106 7.30 2.87 -0.83
CA VAL A 106 5.95 3.07 -0.28
C VAL A 106 5.20 4.08 -1.11
N LEU A 107 4.10 3.66 -1.73
CA LEU A 107 3.27 4.48 -2.61
C LEU A 107 1.84 4.56 -2.07
N ASP A 108 1.37 5.79 -1.85
CA ASP A 108 -0.01 6.07 -1.43
C ASP A 108 -0.77 6.75 -2.58
N GLU A 109 -1.79 6.04 -3.09
CA GLU A 109 -2.61 6.46 -4.24
C GLU A 109 -1.78 6.93 -5.47
N PRO A 110 -0.77 6.16 -5.92
CA PRO A 110 0.19 6.62 -6.92
C PRO A 110 -0.42 6.87 -8.30
N THR A 111 -1.61 6.34 -8.57
CA THR A 111 -2.32 6.52 -9.85
C THR A 111 -3.15 7.80 -9.89
N ASN A 112 -3.34 8.49 -8.75
CA ASN A 112 -4.15 9.70 -8.70
C ASN A 112 -3.47 10.83 -9.47
N ASN A 113 -4.25 11.55 -10.26
CA ASN A 113 -3.80 12.67 -11.10
C ASN A 113 -2.75 12.31 -12.18
N LEU A 114 -2.55 11.02 -12.47
CA LEU A 114 -1.74 10.56 -13.60
C LEU A 114 -2.62 10.30 -14.83
N ASP A 115 -2.08 10.59 -16.01
CA ASP A 115 -2.70 10.17 -17.26
C ASP A 115 -2.51 8.67 -17.51
N PHE A 116 -3.33 8.10 -18.39
CA PHE A 116 -3.33 6.67 -18.69
C PHE A 116 -1.96 6.14 -19.15
N LYS A 117 -1.21 6.93 -19.93
CA LYS A 117 0.12 6.54 -20.41
C LYS A 117 1.11 6.42 -19.25
N THR A 118 1.10 7.39 -18.34
CA THR A 118 1.94 7.39 -17.13
C THR A 118 1.58 6.23 -16.19
N VAL A 119 0.27 5.93 -16.02
CA VAL A 119 -0.17 4.77 -15.20
C VAL A 119 0.35 3.46 -15.80
N ARG A 120 0.24 3.26 -17.12
CA ARG A 120 0.77 2.04 -17.77
C ARG A 120 2.28 1.90 -17.61
N TRP A 121 3.00 3.00 -17.77
CA TRP A 121 4.44 3.01 -17.55
C TRP A 121 4.78 2.62 -16.09
N LEU A 122 4.06 3.18 -15.10
CA LEU A 122 4.25 2.86 -13.68
C LEU A 122 3.95 1.37 -13.41
N GLU A 123 2.91 0.81 -14.01
CA GLU A 123 2.61 -0.62 -13.91
C GLU A 123 3.77 -1.47 -14.41
N GLU A 124 4.32 -1.16 -15.58
CA GLU A 124 5.46 -1.86 -16.17
C GLU A 124 6.73 -1.69 -15.33
N PHE A 125 6.97 -0.51 -14.79
CA PHE A 125 8.08 -0.25 -13.89
C PHE A 125 7.98 -1.12 -12.64
N LEU A 126 6.82 -1.14 -11.97
CA LEU A 126 6.62 -1.90 -10.72
C LEU A 126 6.65 -3.42 -10.93
N LEU A 127 6.25 -3.91 -12.09
CA LEU A 127 6.37 -5.34 -12.44
C LEU A 127 7.82 -5.80 -12.57
N ASN A 128 8.72 -4.90 -12.94
CA ASN A 128 10.15 -5.18 -13.08
C ASN A 128 10.96 -4.74 -11.85
N PHE A 129 10.30 -4.17 -10.84
CA PHE A 129 10.98 -3.73 -9.62
C PHE A 129 11.24 -4.92 -8.70
N GLU A 130 12.52 -5.18 -8.40
CA GLU A 130 12.96 -6.40 -7.69
C GLU A 130 12.81 -6.29 -6.18
N ASN A 131 12.76 -5.06 -5.64
CA ASN A 131 12.71 -4.81 -4.21
C ASN A 131 11.27 -4.77 -3.65
N CYS A 132 11.12 -4.50 -2.36
CA CYS A 132 9.82 -4.49 -1.69
C CYS A 132 9.01 -3.24 -2.05
N VAL A 133 7.77 -3.44 -2.52
CA VAL A 133 6.82 -2.34 -2.79
C VAL A 133 5.59 -2.49 -1.91
N ILE A 134 5.23 -1.43 -1.21
CA ILE A 134 3.99 -1.31 -0.45
C ILE A 134 3.11 -0.26 -1.13
N ILE A 135 1.92 -0.68 -1.56
CA ILE A 135 0.98 0.18 -2.31
C ILE A 135 -0.34 0.30 -1.55
N VAL A 136 -0.79 1.52 -1.34
CA VAL A 136 -2.16 1.82 -0.94
C VAL A 136 -2.88 2.40 -2.14
N SER A 137 -3.98 1.79 -2.58
CA SER A 137 -4.74 2.30 -3.73
C SER A 137 -6.21 1.84 -3.70
N HIS A 138 -7.08 2.65 -4.27
CA HIS A 138 -8.47 2.30 -4.56
C HIS A 138 -8.67 1.79 -5.99
N ASN A 139 -7.64 1.87 -6.83
CA ASN A 139 -7.70 1.39 -8.21
C ASN A 139 -7.49 -0.13 -8.27
N ARG A 140 -8.60 -0.87 -8.35
CA ARG A 140 -8.59 -2.35 -8.37
C ARG A 140 -7.82 -2.92 -9.55
N HIS A 141 -7.91 -2.30 -10.73
CA HIS A 141 -7.20 -2.75 -11.91
C HIS A 141 -5.69 -2.67 -11.70
N PHE A 142 -5.21 -1.55 -11.15
CA PHE A 142 -3.81 -1.34 -10.82
C PHE A 142 -3.32 -2.38 -9.80
N LEU A 143 -4.07 -2.57 -8.68
CA LEU A 143 -3.72 -3.56 -7.66
C LEU A 143 -3.68 -4.99 -8.22
N ASN A 144 -4.65 -5.35 -9.07
CA ASN A 144 -4.67 -6.67 -9.72
C ASN A 144 -3.46 -6.94 -10.59
N LYS A 145 -2.93 -5.89 -11.23
CA LYS A 145 -1.83 -6.01 -12.16
C LYS A 145 -0.47 -6.07 -11.47
N VAL A 146 -0.26 -5.26 -10.43
CA VAL A 146 1.07 -5.09 -9.82
C VAL A 146 1.26 -5.84 -8.50
N CYS A 147 0.18 -6.14 -7.74
CA CYS A 147 0.32 -6.74 -6.42
C CYS A 147 0.34 -8.26 -6.47
N THR A 148 1.29 -8.86 -5.76
CA THR A 148 1.40 -10.30 -5.52
C THR A 148 0.80 -10.72 -4.18
N HIS A 149 0.61 -9.77 -3.27
CA HIS A 149 0.05 -9.96 -1.94
C HIS A 149 -0.91 -8.82 -1.63
N ILE A 150 -1.97 -9.13 -0.88
CA ILE A 150 -2.93 -8.13 -0.38
C ILE A 150 -2.89 -8.14 1.15
N CYS A 151 -2.63 -6.98 1.73
CA CYS A 151 -2.72 -6.74 3.17
C CYS A 151 -4.09 -6.13 3.49
N ASP A 152 -4.93 -6.91 4.15
CA ASP A 152 -6.24 -6.47 4.61
C ASP A 152 -6.15 -5.94 6.04
N VAL A 153 -6.37 -4.64 6.21
CA VAL A 153 -6.36 -3.97 7.52
C VAL A 153 -7.79 -3.76 7.98
N ASP A 154 -8.24 -4.61 8.91
CA ASP A 154 -9.60 -4.51 9.49
C ASP A 154 -9.59 -4.93 10.96
N TYR A 155 -10.47 -4.36 11.79
CA TYR A 155 -10.61 -4.62 13.23
C TYR A 155 -9.30 -4.50 14.04
N GLY A 156 -8.37 -3.61 13.61
CA GLY A 156 -7.08 -3.44 14.27
C GLY A 156 -6.10 -4.60 14.04
N LYS A 157 -6.35 -5.44 13.04
CA LYS A 157 -5.48 -6.54 12.61
C LYS A 157 -5.09 -6.37 11.16
N ILE A 158 -3.93 -6.92 10.82
CA ILE A 158 -3.45 -7.00 9.43
C ILE A 158 -3.47 -8.48 9.04
N ASN A 159 -4.25 -8.80 8.02
CA ASN A 159 -4.30 -10.14 7.43
C ASN A 159 -3.66 -10.09 6.06
N MET A 160 -2.67 -10.94 5.84
CA MET A 160 -1.96 -11.02 4.55
C MET A 160 -2.52 -12.18 3.73
N PHE A 161 -2.82 -11.91 2.47
CA PHE A 161 -3.29 -12.88 1.49
C PHE A 161 -2.30 -12.92 0.32
N ILE A 162 -1.93 -14.12 -0.10
CA ILE A 162 -1.11 -14.35 -1.29
C ILE A 162 -2.04 -14.34 -2.49
N GLY A 163 -1.77 -13.49 -3.47
CA GLY A 163 -2.57 -13.31 -4.67
C GLY A 163 -2.89 -11.84 -4.92
N ASN A 164 -3.64 -11.59 -6.00
CA ASN A 164 -4.09 -10.27 -6.39
C ASN A 164 -5.37 -9.83 -5.67
N TYR A 165 -5.87 -8.63 -5.99
CA TYR A 165 -7.07 -8.08 -5.36
C TYR A 165 -8.33 -8.94 -5.60
N ASP A 166 -8.53 -9.47 -6.79
CA ASP A 166 -9.72 -10.27 -7.11
C ASP A 166 -9.72 -11.59 -6.33
N PHE A 167 -8.57 -12.26 -6.25
CA PHE A 167 -8.42 -13.47 -5.43
C PHE A 167 -8.71 -13.20 -3.94
N TRP A 168 -8.19 -12.11 -3.39
CA TRP A 168 -8.50 -11.70 -2.03
C TRP A 168 -10.00 -11.45 -1.84
N TYR A 169 -10.61 -10.72 -2.77
CA TYR A 169 -12.04 -10.39 -2.68
C TYR A 169 -12.92 -11.63 -2.69
N GLU A 170 -12.72 -12.55 -3.64
CA GLU A 170 -13.45 -13.80 -3.73
C GLU A 170 -13.25 -14.68 -2.49
N SER A 171 -12.01 -14.83 -2.04
CA SER A 171 -11.66 -15.60 -0.84
C SER A 171 -12.31 -15.02 0.41
N SER A 172 -12.28 -13.71 0.58
CA SER A 172 -12.92 -13.01 1.72
C SER A 172 -14.44 -13.19 1.73
N GLN A 173 -15.08 -13.11 0.56
CA GLN A 173 -16.53 -13.36 0.43
C GLN A 173 -16.89 -14.81 0.76
N LEU A 174 -16.07 -15.76 0.33
CA LEU A 174 -16.28 -17.19 0.62
C LEU A 174 -16.18 -17.45 2.14
N ILE A 175 -15.14 -16.93 2.79
CA ILE A 175 -14.97 -17.04 4.24
C ILE A 175 -16.17 -16.45 4.99
N LEU A 176 -16.62 -15.27 4.61
CA LEU A 176 -17.80 -14.63 5.22
C LEU A 176 -19.09 -15.47 5.05
N ARG A 177 -19.29 -16.07 3.88
CA ARG A 177 -20.43 -16.98 3.66
C ARG A 177 -20.32 -18.21 4.55
N GLN A 178 -19.18 -18.85 4.61
CA GLN A 178 -18.96 -20.03 5.46
C GLN A 178 -19.19 -19.71 6.94
N MET A 179 -18.68 -18.59 7.44
CA MET A 179 -18.92 -18.13 8.82
C MET A 179 -20.41 -17.90 9.10
N LYS A 180 -21.13 -17.23 8.18
CA LYS A 180 -22.60 -17.04 8.31
C LYS A 180 -23.35 -18.35 8.34
N ASP A 181 -22.99 -19.30 7.50
CA ASP A 181 -23.65 -20.62 7.44
C ASP A 181 -23.35 -21.44 8.70
N GLN A 182 -22.11 -21.38 9.20
CA GLN A 182 -21.72 -22.02 10.47
C GLN A 182 -22.49 -21.41 11.64
N ASN A 183 -22.58 -20.09 11.74
CA ASN A 183 -23.33 -19.40 12.79
C ASN A 183 -24.81 -19.75 12.73
N LYS A 184 -25.43 -19.75 11.54
CA LYS A 184 -26.82 -20.16 11.39
C LYS A 184 -27.08 -21.58 11.87
N LYS A 185 -26.18 -22.52 11.55
CA LYS A 185 -26.25 -23.91 12.04
C LYS A 185 -26.07 -23.97 13.58
N ALA A 186 -25.11 -23.19 14.12
CA ALA A 186 -24.87 -23.14 15.57
C ALA A 186 -26.07 -22.53 16.32
N GLU A 187 -26.68 -21.45 15.80
CA GLU A 187 -27.89 -20.84 16.36
C GLU A 187 -29.08 -21.81 16.36
N GLN A 188 -29.30 -22.49 15.23
CA GLN A 188 -30.36 -23.49 15.13
C GLN A 188 -30.14 -24.62 16.14
N ARG A 189 -28.88 -25.11 16.24
CA ARG A 189 -28.52 -26.15 17.19
C ARG A 189 -28.68 -25.67 18.64
N ALA A 190 -28.28 -24.45 18.93
CA ALA A 190 -28.48 -23.85 20.26
C ALA A 190 -29.97 -23.77 20.63
N LYS A 191 -30.83 -23.40 19.67
CA LYS A 191 -32.27 -23.35 19.86
C LYS A 191 -32.85 -24.74 20.18
N GLU A 192 -32.51 -25.76 19.40
CA GLU A 192 -32.95 -27.16 19.64
C GLU A 192 -32.48 -27.66 21.03
N LEU A 193 -31.24 -27.40 21.39
CA LEU A 193 -30.72 -27.78 22.70
C LEU A 193 -31.43 -27.07 23.85
N LYS A 194 -31.72 -25.76 23.71
CA LYS A 194 -32.48 -24.99 24.71
C LYS A 194 -33.90 -25.54 24.88
N GLU A 195 -34.59 -25.83 23.78
CA GLU A 195 -35.90 -26.40 23.81
C GLU A 195 -35.94 -27.80 24.45
N PHE A 196 -34.95 -28.64 24.13
CA PHE A 196 -34.80 -29.97 24.76
C PHE A 196 -34.58 -29.86 26.27
N ILE A 197 -33.65 -29.00 26.70
CA ILE A 197 -33.34 -28.78 28.11
C ILE A 197 -34.58 -28.28 28.86
N ALA A 198 -35.31 -27.32 28.28
CA ALA A 198 -36.53 -26.79 28.90
C ALA A 198 -37.62 -27.88 29.10
N ARG A 199 -37.80 -28.78 28.11
CA ARG A 199 -38.80 -29.87 28.20
C ARG A 199 -38.45 -30.96 29.21
N PHE A 200 -37.19 -31.27 29.37
CA PHE A 200 -36.75 -32.49 30.10
C PHE A 200 -35.94 -32.21 31.35
N SER A 201 -35.69 -30.96 31.70
CA SER A 201 -34.90 -30.61 32.93
C SER A 201 -35.60 -31.09 34.24
N ALA A 202 -36.90 -31.12 34.27
CA ALA A 202 -37.72 -31.54 35.44
C ALA A 202 -37.99 -33.06 35.48
N ASN A 203 -37.58 -33.82 34.45
CA ASN A 203 -37.88 -35.25 34.38
C ASN A 203 -36.71 -36.09 34.89
N ALA A 204 -36.86 -36.78 36.00
CA ALA A 204 -35.79 -37.55 36.68
C ALA A 204 -35.15 -38.62 35.78
N SER A 205 -35.91 -39.29 34.89
CA SER A 205 -35.39 -40.31 33.96
C SER A 205 -34.56 -39.76 32.82
N LYS A 206 -34.71 -38.48 32.47
CA LYS A 206 -34.02 -37.80 31.39
C LYS A 206 -33.00 -36.73 31.84
N SER A 207 -32.89 -36.55 33.15
CA SER A 207 -31.99 -35.56 33.76
C SER A 207 -30.52 -35.67 33.29
N LYS A 208 -30.00 -36.90 33.17
CA LYS A 208 -28.63 -37.12 32.65
C LYS A 208 -28.48 -36.65 31.19
N GLN A 209 -29.52 -36.85 30.36
CA GLN A 209 -29.50 -36.37 28.97
C GLN A 209 -29.59 -34.85 28.90
N ALA A 210 -30.42 -34.22 29.73
CA ALA A 210 -30.51 -32.76 29.81
C ALA A 210 -29.17 -32.12 30.25
N THR A 211 -28.47 -32.74 31.23
CA THR A 211 -27.12 -32.28 31.63
C THR A 211 -26.08 -32.43 30.53
N SER A 212 -26.11 -33.53 29.76
CA SER A 212 -25.23 -33.70 28.60
C SER A 212 -25.49 -32.64 27.55
N ARG A 213 -26.76 -32.35 27.22
CA ARG A 213 -27.14 -31.31 26.27
C ARG A 213 -26.80 -29.90 26.73
N LYS A 214 -26.85 -29.63 28.03
CA LYS A 214 -26.39 -28.36 28.61
C LYS A 214 -24.89 -28.17 28.39
N ARG A 215 -24.09 -29.20 28.61
CA ARG A 215 -22.64 -29.16 28.32
C ARG A 215 -22.34 -28.97 26.83
N GLU A 216 -23.17 -29.57 25.94
CA GLU A 216 -23.05 -29.35 24.50
C GLU A 216 -23.37 -27.88 24.12
N LEU A 217 -24.40 -27.29 24.74
CA LEU A 217 -24.77 -25.89 24.54
C LEU A 217 -23.68 -24.93 25.02
N GLU A 218 -23.03 -25.22 26.14
CA GLU A 218 -21.91 -24.44 26.72
C GLU A 218 -20.67 -24.47 25.81
N LYS A 219 -20.49 -25.53 25.03
CA LYS A 219 -19.37 -25.68 24.08
C LYS A 219 -19.67 -25.07 22.71
N LEU A 220 -20.92 -24.74 22.41
CA LEU A 220 -21.29 -24.10 21.16
C LEU A 220 -20.79 -22.66 21.12
N THR A 221 -19.76 -22.42 20.32
CA THR A 221 -19.24 -21.09 20.02
C THR A 221 -19.99 -20.51 18.83
N ILE A 222 -20.65 -19.37 19.03
CA ILE A 222 -21.19 -18.56 17.94
C ILE A 222 -20.15 -17.45 17.73
N GLU A 223 -19.48 -17.48 16.59
CA GLU A 223 -18.52 -16.41 16.24
C GLU A 223 -19.30 -15.11 15.98
N ASP A 224 -18.90 -14.05 16.69
CA ASP A 224 -19.48 -12.72 16.46
C ASP A 224 -18.94 -12.15 15.16
N ILE A 225 -19.76 -12.27 14.08
CA ILE A 225 -19.44 -11.64 12.79
C ILE A 225 -19.69 -10.15 12.94
N LYS A 226 -18.65 -9.44 13.39
CA LYS A 226 -18.70 -7.99 13.43
C LYS A 226 -18.84 -7.45 12.01
N PRO A 227 -19.72 -6.47 11.79
CA PRO A 227 -19.76 -5.77 10.51
C PRO A 227 -18.40 -5.11 10.29
N SER A 228 -17.86 -5.22 9.07
CA SER A 228 -16.57 -4.58 8.72
C SER A 228 -16.52 -3.15 9.22
N SER A 229 -15.37 -2.74 9.78
CA SER A 229 -15.13 -1.35 10.18
C SER A 229 -15.17 -0.39 8.98
N ARG A 230 -15.12 -0.93 7.77
CA ARG A 230 -15.24 -0.19 6.50
C ARG A 230 -16.70 0.13 6.25
N LYS A 231 -17.13 1.32 6.66
CA LYS A 231 -18.45 1.85 6.30
C LYS A 231 -18.37 2.42 4.89
N TYR A 232 -18.86 1.66 3.91
CA TYR A 232 -19.18 2.27 2.61
C TYR A 232 -20.38 3.21 2.82
N PRO A 233 -20.32 4.48 2.39
CA PRO A 233 -21.48 5.33 2.36
C PRO A 233 -22.48 4.71 1.37
N TYR A 234 -23.54 4.13 1.89
CA TYR A 234 -24.61 3.54 1.09
C TYR A 234 -25.71 4.59 0.99
N ILE A 235 -25.94 5.09 -0.22
CA ILE A 235 -27.09 5.93 -0.52
C ILE A 235 -28.21 5.01 -0.98
N ASN A 236 -29.25 4.87 -0.17
CA ASN A 236 -30.44 4.12 -0.54
C ASN A 236 -31.33 5.04 -1.38
N PHE A 237 -31.46 4.75 -2.66
CA PHE A 237 -32.43 5.42 -3.53
C PHE A 237 -33.76 4.68 -3.40
N GLU A 238 -34.71 5.26 -2.66
CA GLU A 238 -36.10 4.80 -2.72
C GLU A 238 -36.70 5.28 -4.04
N SER A 239 -37.11 4.34 -4.89
CA SER A 239 -37.85 4.69 -6.11
C SER A 239 -39.23 5.18 -5.72
N VAL A 240 -39.48 6.46 -5.84
CA VAL A 240 -40.81 7.05 -5.69
C VAL A 240 -41.51 6.96 -7.04
N SER A 241 -42.48 6.07 -7.14
CA SER A 241 -43.36 6.02 -8.30
C SER A 241 -44.41 7.13 -8.18
N TYR A 242 -44.29 8.16 -9.00
CA TYR A 242 -45.35 9.17 -9.17
C TYR A 242 -46.39 8.59 -10.12
N THR A 243 -47.48 8.08 -9.56
CA THR A 243 -48.72 7.88 -10.31
C THR A 243 -49.36 9.24 -10.48
N HIS A 244 -49.18 9.86 -11.64
CA HIS A 244 -50.02 10.99 -12.03
C HIS A 244 -51.39 10.47 -12.43
N LEU A 245 -52.40 10.99 -11.73
CA LEU A 245 -53.80 10.98 -12.16
C LEU A 245 -53.96 11.87 -13.39
#